data_4176e5eaa60064f8e67ee451b278072f
#
_entry.id   4176e5eaa60064f8e67ee451b278072f
#
_cell.length_a   1.000
_cell.length_b   1.000
_cell.length_c   1.000
_cell.angle_alpha   90.00
_cell.angle_beta   90.00
_cell.angle_gamma   90.00
#
_symmetry.space_group_name_H-M   'P 1'
#
loop_
_entity.id
_entity.type
_entity.pdbx_description
1 polymer ?
#
loop_
_entity_poly.entity_id
_entity_poly.type
_entity_poly.pdbx_seq_one_letter_code
_entity_poly.pdbx_strand_id
1 'polypeptide(L)'
;MQELIVGAGGIGVVLQNVPYVNENVENENRQNKLNAPKAEDNTPFPGLSRLTPSLILCGAAAVVPTYMDKLGVSCVINVAPELPDTPLPSQKNPLYLRINAQDRSEVDLSKYFDEVADLIEEVRLSGGCSLIHCVAGVSRSASLCLAYLMKHARMSLREAYKHVQSIRPQVRPNSGFFQQLRRYEQELRGSSSVAMVYFASLDKEIPDILEPEYRAMEDFYQRYRSSLKKR
;
A
#
# COMPACT_ATOMS: atom_id res chain seq x y z
N MET A 1 -0.74 17.16 20.38
CA MET A 1 -1.36 16.26 19.37
C MET A 1 -2.17 17.14 18.44
N GLN A 2 -1.75 17.28 17.21
CA GLN A 2 -2.59 17.93 16.20
C GLN A 2 -3.05 16.83 15.25
N GLU A 3 -4.33 16.61 15.26
CA GLU A 3 -5.03 15.65 14.41
C GLU A 3 -5.32 16.35 13.08
N LEU A 4 -4.85 15.79 11.97
CA LEU A 4 -5.22 16.23 10.63
C LEU A 4 -6.48 15.45 10.20
N ILE A 5 -7.64 16.07 10.37
CA ILE A 5 -8.90 15.57 9.82
C ILE A 5 -9.04 16.10 8.40
N VAL A 6 -8.99 15.22 7.41
CA VAL A 6 -9.22 15.57 6.01
C VAL A 6 -10.71 15.63 5.76
N GLY A 7 -11.23 16.84 5.63
CA GLY A 7 -12.56 17.11 5.07
C GLY A 7 -12.53 17.05 3.54
N ALA A 8 -13.71 16.89 2.91
CA ALA A 8 -13.89 16.80 1.46
C ALA A 8 -13.49 18.12 0.75
N GLY A 9 -12.21 18.27 0.46
CA GLY A 9 -11.70 19.44 -0.24
C GLY A 9 -10.22 19.65 0.10
N GLY A 10 -9.33 18.87 -0.52
CA GLY A 10 -7.88 19.05 -0.48
C GLY A 10 -7.24 18.97 0.91
N ILE A 11 -6.19 18.18 1.05
CA ILE A 11 -5.41 18.13 2.30
C ILE A 11 -4.55 19.39 2.36
N GLY A 12 -4.95 20.34 3.19
CA GLY A 12 -4.04 21.42 3.59
C GLY A 12 -3.03 20.87 4.60
N VAL A 13 -1.91 20.33 4.13
CA VAL A 13 -0.81 19.91 5.01
C VAL A 13 -0.13 21.14 5.55
N VAL A 14 -0.43 21.52 6.80
CA VAL A 14 0.37 22.53 7.52
C VAL A 14 1.56 21.80 8.12
N LEU A 15 2.64 21.72 7.36
CA LEU A 15 3.95 21.26 7.84
C LEU A 15 4.52 22.35 8.74
N GLN A 16 4.36 22.25 10.06
CA GLN A 16 5.16 23.01 11.00
C GLN A 16 6.43 22.22 11.33
N ASN A 17 7.59 22.81 10.94
CA ASN A 17 8.95 22.38 11.26
C ASN A 17 9.52 21.18 10.47
N VAL A 18 9.60 21.31 9.13
CA VAL A 18 10.59 20.57 8.36
C VAL A 18 11.79 21.51 8.14
N PRO A 19 13.02 21.15 8.52
CA PRO A 19 14.20 21.96 8.17
C PRO A 19 14.38 21.93 6.65
N TYR A 20 14.55 23.12 6.07
CA TYR A 20 14.82 23.36 4.66
C TYR A 20 16.05 22.56 4.21
N VAL A 21 15.87 21.56 3.36
CA VAL A 21 16.97 20.80 2.79
C VAL A 21 17.43 21.48 1.52
N ASN A 22 18.72 21.81 1.48
CA ASN A 22 19.42 22.54 0.45
C ASN A 22 19.40 21.80 -0.89
N GLU A 23 19.04 22.48 -1.99
CA GLU A 23 18.83 21.95 -3.35
C GLU A 23 20.06 21.31 -4.03
N ASN A 24 21.21 21.24 -3.36
CA ASN A 24 22.46 20.72 -3.93
C ASN A 24 22.70 19.20 -3.75
N VAL A 25 21.76 18.45 -3.17
CA VAL A 25 21.88 16.99 -2.99
C VAL A 25 21.21 16.18 -4.11
N GLU A 26 20.55 16.84 -5.07
CA GLU A 26 19.76 16.17 -6.10
C GLU A 26 20.57 15.37 -7.14
N ASN A 27 21.86 15.55 -7.27
CA ASN A 27 22.63 14.92 -8.37
C ASN A 27 23.39 13.65 -8.02
N GLU A 28 23.61 13.32 -6.77
CA GLU A 28 24.32 12.10 -6.39
C GLU A 28 23.43 10.88 -6.09
N ASN A 29 22.15 11.10 -5.80
CA ASN A 29 21.20 10.01 -5.48
C ASN A 29 20.43 9.42 -6.68
N ARG A 30 20.64 9.91 -7.90
CA ARG A 30 19.97 9.39 -9.11
C ARG A 30 20.46 8.01 -9.57
N GLN A 31 21.52 7.45 -8.97
CA GLN A 31 22.09 6.16 -9.36
C GLN A 31 21.91 5.01 -8.36
N ASN A 32 21.34 5.24 -7.19
CA ASN A 32 20.91 4.12 -6.35
C ASN A 32 19.60 3.55 -6.88
N LYS A 33 19.70 2.68 -7.91
CA LYS A 33 18.68 1.66 -8.15
C LYS A 33 18.36 1.05 -6.81
N LEU A 34 17.09 1.14 -6.39
CA LEU A 34 16.54 0.33 -5.30
C LEU A 34 16.92 -1.13 -5.61
N ASN A 35 18.02 -1.59 -5.02
CA ASN A 35 18.29 -3.01 -4.96
C ASN A 35 17.10 -3.59 -4.23
N ALA A 36 16.25 -4.33 -4.94
CA ALA A 36 15.16 -5.06 -4.34
C ALA A 36 15.76 -5.90 -3.21
N PRO A 37 15.32 -5.76 -1.95
CA PRO A 37 15.82 -6.61 -0.90
C PRO A 37 15.51 -8.05 -1.29
N LYS A 38 16.53 -8.91 -1.30
CA LYS A 38 16.31 -10.34 -1.37
C LYS A 38 15.39 -10.72 -0.22
N ALA A 39 14.52 -11.69 -0.41
CA ALA A 39 13.41 -12.11 0.46
C ALA A 39 13.77 -12.46 1.93
N GLU A 40 14.92 -12.07 2.43
CA GLU A 40 15.42 -12.39 3.77
C GLU A 40 15.22 -11.29 4.82
N ASP A 41 14.62 -10.13 4.43
CA ASP A 41 14.38 -9.01 5.35
C ASP A 41 12.96 -9.08 5.95
N ASN A 42 12.57 -10.26 6.45
CA ASN A 42 11.38 -10.39 7.28
C ASN A 42 11.62 -9.59 8.57
N THR A 43 10.83 -8.54 8.78
CA THR A 43 10.83 -7.86 10.08
C THR A 43 10.64 -8.92 11.18
N PRO A 44 11.40 -8.89 12.26
CA PRO A 44 11.29 -9.88 13.34
C PRO A 44 9.95 -9.78 14.09
N PHE A 45 9.03 -8.94 13.62
CA PHE A 45 7.75 -8.66 14.25
C PHE A 45 6.59 -9.28 13.45
N PRO A 46 5.78 -10.16 14.07
CA PRO A 46 4.67 -10.83 13.39
C PRO A 46 3.67 -9.85 12.78
N GLY A 47 3.26 -10.10 11.54
CA GLY A 47 2.22 -9.34 10.84
C GLY A 47 2.67 -8.04 10.19
N LEU A 48 3.89 -7.58 10.45
CA LEU A 48 4.52 -6.46 9.74
C LEU A 48 5.22 -6.96 8.47
N SER A 49 5.12 -6.19 7.39
CA SER A 49 5.78 -6.48 6.11
C SER A 49 6.55 -5.25 5.67
N ARG A 50 7.88 -5.34 5.66
CA ARG A 50 8.75 -4.25 5.20
C ARG A 50 8.86 -4.29 3.67
N LEU A 51 8.23 -3.34 3.00
CA LEU A 51 8.21 -3.26 1.54
C LEU A 51 9.46 -2.59 0.96
N THR A 52 9.97 -1.60 1.68
CA THR A 52 11.25 -0.92 1.42
C THR A 52 11.93 -0.63 2.75
N PRO A 53 13.19 -0.17 2.80
CA PRO A 53 13.84 0.21 4.06
C PRO A 53 13.05 1.23 4.90
N SER A 54 12.20 2.05 4.25
CA SER A 54 11.45 3.15 4.88
C SER A 54 9.91 2.99 4.80
N LEU A 55 9.40 1.83 4.31
CA LEU A 55 7.96 1.62 4.16
C LEU A 55 7.54 0.26 4.70
N ILE A 56 6.59 0.25 5.63
CA ILE A 56 6.02 -0.93 6.27
C ILE A 56 4.52 -0.99 6.00
N LEU A 57 4.04 -2.18 5.61
CA LEU A 57 2.62 -2.50 5.42
C LEU A 57 2.18 -3.52 6.47
N CYS A 58 1.00 -3.29 7.11
CA CYS A 58 0.45 -4.26 8.05
C CYS A 58 -1.08 -4.19 8.15
N GLY A 59 -1.65 -5.12 8.92
CA GLY A 59 -3.01 -5.01 9.43
C GLY A 59 -3.01 -4.34 10.82
N ALA A 60 -4.17 -3.86 11.25
CA ALA A 60 -4.30 -3.13 12.51
C ALA A 60 -3.84 -3.93 13.74
N ALA A 61 -4.04 -5.25 13.73
CA ALA A 61 -3.62 -6.11 14.85
C ALA A 61 -2.10 -6.15 15.08
N ALA A 62 -1.30 -5.75 14.07
CA ALA A 62 0.16 -5.70 14.16
C ALA A 62 0.69 -4.31 14.55
N VAL A 63 -0.19 -3.32 14.73
CA VAL A 63 0.21 -1.95 15.10
C VAL A 63 0.44 -1.89 16.61
N VAL A 64 1.71 -2.05 16.99
CA VAL A 64 2.15 -2.09 18.38
C VAL A 64 3.22 -1.00 18.58
N PRO A 65 3.04 -0.04 19.53
CA PRO A 65 3.98 1.07 19.73
C PRO A 65 5.43 0.65 19.88
N THR A 66 5.71 -0.37 20.68
CA THR A 66 7.07 -0.85 20.91
C THR A 66 7.74 -1.45 19.65
N TYR A 67 6.95 -1.98 18.71
CA TYR A 67 7.47 -2.44 17.40
C TYR A 67 7.80 -1.25 16.51
N MET A 68 6.90 -0.25 16.49
CA MET A 68 7.11 0.97 15.72
C MET A 68 8.34 1.75 16.20
N ASP A 69 8.54 1.84 17.51
CA ASP A 69 9.72 2.49 18.09
C ASP A 69 11.03 1.78 17.66
N LYS A 70 11.06 0.45 17.73
CA LYS A 70 12.24 -0.35 17.31
C LYS A 70 12.51 -0.27 15.80
N LEU A 71 11.48 -0.03 15.00
CA LEU A 71 11.58 0.07 13.55
C LEU A 71 11.82 1.51 13.05
N GLY A 72 11.87 2.48 13.97
CA GLY A 72 12.07 3.90 13.65
C GLY A 72 10.90 4.50 12.90
N VAL A 73 9.67 4.02 13.15
CA VAL A 73 8.46 4.56 12.50
C VAL A 73 8.23 5.98 12.98
N SER A 74 8.22 6.93 12.06
CA SER A 74 7.98 8.36 12.31
C SER A 74 6.68 8.87 11.67
N CYS A 75 6.06 8.07 10.81
CA CYS A 75 4.76 8.37 10.18
C CYS A 75 3.86 7.14 10.22
N VAL A 76 2.61 7.33 10.64
CA VAL A 76 1.59 6.28 10.66
C VAL A 76 0.39 6.72 9.81
N ILE A 77 0.00 5.90 8.85
CA ILE A 77 -1.12 6.15 7.94
C ILE A 77 -2.19 5.08 8.17
N ASN A 78 -3.32 5.49 8.73
CA ASN A 78 -4.48 4.63 8.98
C ASN A 78 -5.53 4.78 7.87
N VAL A 79 -5.82 3.72 7.14
CA VAL A 79 -6.80 3.69 6.04
C VAL A 79 -8.04 2.86 6.44
N ALA A 80 -8.40 2.89 7.71
CA ALA A 80 -9.54 2.16 8.25
C ALA A 80 -10.38 3.06 9.18
N PRO A 81 -11.30 3.86 8.62
CA PRO A 81 -12.13 4.77 9.39
C PRO A 81 -13.01 4.06 10.42
N GLU A 82 -13.29 2.79 10.21
CA GLU A 82 -14.08 1.93 11.09
C GLU A 82 -13.35 1.49 12.37
N LEU A 83 -12.02 1.69 12.43
CA LEU A 83 -11.23 1.36 13.60
C LEU A 83 -11.10 2.56 14.55
N PRO A 84 -10.87 2.34 15.85
CA PRO A 84 -10.46 3.39 16.77
C PRO A 84 -9.11 4.00 16.36
N ASP A 85 -8.71 5.09 17.02
CA ASP A 85 -7.43 5.73 16.76
C ASP A 85 -6.27 4.75 16.94
N THR A 86 -5.33 4.87 16.04
CA THR A 86 -4.15 4.00 16.01
C THR A 86 -3.21 4.39 17.15
N PRO A 87 -2.73 3.45 17.95
CA PRO A 87 -1.62 3.70 18.86
C PRO A 87 -0.41 4.24 18.09
N LEU A 88 0.23 5.28 18.61
CA LEU A 88 1.37 5.92 17.97
C LEU A 88 2.69 5.50 18.63
N PRO A 89 3.83 5.57 17.89
CA PRO A 89 5.14 5.35 18.49
C PRO A 89 5.44 6.42 19.55
N SER A 90 6.32 6.08 20.49
CA SER A 90 6.67 6.96 21.64
C SER A 90 7.55 8.15 21.23
N GLN A 91 7.98 8.22 19.98
CA GLN A 91 8.80 9.32 19.45
C GLN A 91 8.11 10.67 19.62
N LYS A 92 8.91 11.73 19.75
CA LYS A 92 8.37 13.09 19.80
C LYS A 92 7.73 13.45 18.46
N ASN A 93 6.41 13.70 18.46
CA ASN A 93 5.63 14.18 17.33
C ASN A 93 5.65 13.26 16.08
N PRO A 94 5.22 12.00 16.17
CA PRO A 94 5.04 11.19 14.98
C PRO A 94 3.95 11.81 14.09
N LEU A 95 4.15 11.76 12.77
CA LEU A 95 3.11 12.14 11.82
C LEU A 95 1.99 11.10 11.86
N TYR A 96 0.75 11.55 11.91
CA TYR A 96 -0.41 10.68 11.85
C TYR A 96 -1.40 11.18 10.79
N LEU A 97 -1.70 10.31 9.84
CA LEU A 97 -2.71 10.58 8.82
C LEU A 97 -3.81 9.51 8.90
N ARG A 98 -5.06 9.95 9.04
CA ARG A 98 -6.24 9.09 8.96
C ARG A 98 -6.99 9.35 7.67
N ILE A 99 -7.18 8.30 6.87
CA ILE A 99 -7.88 8.36 5.59
C ILE A 99 -9.24 7.70 5.74
N ASN A 100 -10.29 8.45 5.42
CA ASN A 100 -11.66 7.96 5.47
C ASN A 100 -12.04 7.27 4.14
N ALA A 101 -11.61 6.01 3.99
CA ALA A 101 -11.93 5.17 2.85
C ALA A 101 -12.36 3.77 3.29
N GLN A 102 -13.58 3.37 2.91
CA GLN A 102 -14.08 2.00 3.12
C GLN A 102 -13.46 1.05 2.08
N ASP A 103 -13.37 -0.25 2.41
CA ASP A 103 -12.87 -1.27 1.47
C ASP A 103 -13.99 -1.76 0.54
N ARG A 104 -14.39 -0.92 -0.40
CA ARG A 104 -15.45 -1.16 -1.37
C ARG A 104 -14.99 -0.70 -2.74
N SER A 105 -15.38 -1.42 -3.78
CA SER A 105 -14.94 -1.17 -5.16
C SER A 105 -15.41 0.18 -5.73
N GLU A 106 -16.51 0.70 -5.22
CA GLU A 106 -17.08 2.00 -5.62
C GLU A 106 -16.46 3.20 -4.92
N VAL A 107 -15.63 2.97 -3.89
CA VAL A 107 -14.96 4.06 -3.16
C VAL A 107 -13.81 4.61 -3.97
N ASP A 108 -13.75 5.93 -4.11
CA ASP A 108 -12.62 6.61 -4.73
C ASP A 108 -11.46 6.75 -3.74
N LEU A 109 -10.45 5.88 -3.91
CA LEU A 109 -9.19 5.90 -3.19
C LEU A 109 -8.11 6.67 -3.98
N SER A 110 -8.29 6.84 -5.30
CA SER A 110 -7.28 7.43 -6.19
C SER A 110 -6.94 8.87 -5.82
N LYS A 111 -7.89 9.62 -5.29
CA LYS A 111 -7.67 11.00 -4.82
C LYS A 111 -6.60 11.14 -3.74
N TYR A 112 -6.21 10.05 -3.09
CA TYR A 112 -5.16 10.03 -2.07
C TYR A 112 -3.82 9.50 -2.60
N PHE A 113 -3.75 8.99 -3.84
CA PHE A 113 -2.55 8.33 -4.35
C PHE A 113 -1.35 9.26 -4.38
N ASP A 114 -1.49 10.44 -4.95
CA ASP A 114 -0.40 11.41 -5.07
C ASP A 114 0.07 11.92 -3.71
N GLU A 115 -0.86 12.40 -2.90
CA GLU A 115 -0.55 13.01 -1.60
C GLU A 115 0.09 12.01 -0.64
N VAL A 116 -0.43 10.77 -0.59
CA VAL A 116 0.13 9.73 0.28
C VAL A 116 1.49 9.26 -0.24
N ALA A 117 1.65 9.12 -1.55
CA ALA A 117 2.93 8.74 -2.15
C ALA A 117 4.00 9.81 -1.84
N ASP A 118 3.67 11.09 -1.98
CA ASP A 118 4.58 12.19 -1.70
C ASP A 118 4.92 12.27 -0.20
N LEU A 119 3.93 12.10 0.69
CA LEU A 119 4.18 12.06 2.14
C LEU A 119 5.15 10.93 2.53
N ILE A 120 4.98 9.72 1.96
CA ILE A 120 5.89 8.60 2.21
C ILE A 120 7.31 8.95 1.75
N GLU A 121 7.44 9.59 0.59
CA GLU A 121 8.73 10.00 0.05
C GLU A 121 9.41 11.08 0.89
N GLU A 122 8.66 12.10 1.35
CA GLU A 122 9.16 13.13 2.25
C GLU A 122 9.67 12.53 3.57
N VAL A 123 8.93 11.59 4.15
CA VAL A 123 9.35 10.86 5.35
C VAL A 123 10.64 10.08 5.10
N ARG A 124 10.74 9.40 3.95
CA ARG A 124 11.93 8.66 3.54
C ARG A 124 13.14 9.59 3.37
N LEU A 125 12.98 10.71 2.69
CA LEU A 125 14.04 11.69 2.46
C LEU A 125 14.53 12.34 3.76
N SER A 126 13.64 12.44 4.76
CA SER A 126 13.98 12.91 6.11
C SER A 126 14.62 11.82 6.99
N GLY A 127 14.92 10.64 6.43
CA GLY A 127 15.50 9.51 7.17
C GLY A 127 14.51 8.75 8.06
N GLY A 128 13.19 9.00 7.92
CA GLY A 128 12.14 8.36 8.67
C GLY A 128 11.63 7.07 8.04
N CYS A 129 10.67 6.45 8.71
CA CYS A 129 9.97 5.24 8.26
C CYS A 129 8.46 5.43 8.37
N SER A 130 7.73 5.11 7.28
CA SER A 130 6.28 5.15 7.22
C SER A 130 5.69 3.77 7.48
N LEU A 131 4.66 3.68 8.34
CA LEU A 131 3.85 2.49 8.53
C LEU A 131 2.44 2.77 8.01
N ILE A 132 1.97 1.97 7.06
CA ILE A 132 0.62 2.06 6.52
C ILE A 132 -0.17 0.83 6.91
N HIS A 133 -1.37 1.04 7.45
CA HIS A 133 -2.28 -0.04 7.79
C HIS A 133 -3.74 0.25 7.41
N CYS A 134 -4.51 -0.80 7.26
CA CYS A 134 -5.96 -0.83 7.30
C CYS A 134 -6.40 -1.93 8.29
N VAL A 135 -7.57 -2.54 8.14
CA VAL A 135 -7.98 -3.63 9.03
C VAL A 135 -7.06 -4.84 8.87
N ALA A 136 -6.95 -5.39 7.67
CA ALA A 136 -6.19 -6.62 7.39
C ALA A 136 -4.82 -6.37 6.72
N GLY A 137 -4.56 -5.17 6.21
CA GLY A 137 -3.35 -4.89 5.43
C GLY A 137 -3.34 -5.63 4.09
N VAL A 138 -4.50 -5.76 3.44
CA VAL A 138 -4.71 -6.57 2.23
C VAL A 138 -5.10 -5.72 1.03
N SER A 139 -6.00 -4.74 1.21
CA SER A 139 -6.59 -4.00 0.11
C SER A 139 -6.26 -2.50 0.15
N ARG A 140 -6.91 -1.70 1.02
CA ARG A 140 -6.78 -0.23 1.08
C ARG A 140 -5.34 0.24 1.26
N SER A 141 -4.71 -0.16 2.35
CA SER A 141 -3.31 0.20 2.66
C SER A 141 -2.33 -0.33 1.61
N ALA A 142 -2.58 -1.54 1.10
CA ALA A 142 -1.79 -2.11 0.02
C ALA A 142 -1.88 -1.26 -1.26
N SER A 143 -3.07 -0.76 -1.62
CA SER A 143 -3.25 0.11 -2.79
C SER A 143 -2.43 1.40 -2.70
N LEU A 144 -2.37 2.02 -1.54
CA LEU A 144 -1.54 3.22 -1.33
C LEU A 144 -0.03 2.91 -1.41
N CYS A 145 0.39 1.75 -0.89
CA CYS A 145 1.78 1.30 -1.05
C CYS A 145 2.12 1.06 -2.53
N LEU A 146 1.20 0.47 -3.31
CA LEU A 146 1.39 0.28 -4.76
C LEU A 146 1.51 1.63 -5.48
N ALA A 147 0.67 2.61 -5.16
CA ALA A 147 0.75 3.96 -5.73
C ALA A 147 2.12 4.60 -5.46
N TYR A 148 2.62 4.51 -4.22
CA TYR A 148 3.97 4.98 -3.87
C TYR A 148 5.07 4.31 -4.70
N LEU A 149 5.03 2.98 -4.80
CA LEU A 149 6.04 2.23 -5.57
C LEU A 149 6.01 2.58 -7.06
N MET A 150 4.83 2.85 -7.62
CA MET A 150 4.71 3.30 -9.00
C MET A 150 5.28 4.70 -9.21
N LYS A 151 4.96 5.65 -8.33
CA LYS A 151 5.36 7.06 -8.46
C LYS A 151 6.84 7.26 -8.18
N HIS A 152 7.31 6.83 -7.02
CA HIS A 152 8.67 7.13 -6.54
C HIS A 152 9.69 6.02 -6.78
N ALA A 153 9.31 4.75 -6.70
CA ALA A 153 10.19 3.64 -7.05
C ALA A 153 10.19 3.32 -8.57
N ARG A 154 9.39 4.05 -9.37
CA ARG A 154 9.34 3.88 -10.83
C ARG A 154 8.93 2.48 -11.30
N MET A 155 8.28 1.69 -10.47
CA MET A 155 7.78 0.37 -10.83
C MET A 155 6.51 0.50 -11.69
N SER A 156 6.30 -0.44 -12.63
CA SER A 156 4.97 -0.66 -13.19
C SER A 156 4.03 -1.23 -12.14
N LEU A 157 2.72 -1.10 -12.32
CA LEU A 157 1.74 -1.69 -11.41
C LEU A 157 1.97 -3.19 -11.22
N ARG A 158 2.27 -3.90 -12.32
CA ARG A 158 2.57 -5.33 -12.30
C ARG A 158 3.82 -5.66 -11.47
N GLU A 159 4.89 -4.88 -11.61
CA GLU A 159 6.11 -5.06 -10.83
C GLU A 159 5.88 -4.72 -9.35
N ALA A 160 5.22 -3.60 -9.06
CA ALA A 160 4.89 -3.19 -7.71
C ALA A 160 4.02 -4.24 -7.00
N TYR A 161 2.98 -4.76 -7.68
CA TYR A 161 2.14 -5.80 -7.13
C TYR A 161 2.91 -7.08 -6.81
N LYS A 162 3.72 -7.58 -7.76
CA LYS A 162 4.56 -8.77 -7.56
C LYS A 162 5.56 -8.56 -6.41
N HIS A 163 6.16 -7.37 -6.32
CA HIS A 163 7.08 -7.04 -5.23
C HIS A 163 6.36 -7.11 -3.88
N VAL A 164 5.21 -6.43 -3.75
CA VAL A 164 4.44 -6.44 -2.49
C VAL A 164 3.94 -7.84 -2.16
N GLN A 165 3.42 -8.59 -3.14
CA GLN A 165 2.91 -9.95 -2.97
C GLN A 165 4.02 -10.93 -2.54
N SER A 166 5.25 -10.78 -3.02
CA SER A 166 6.37 -11.64 -2.61
C SER A 166 6.72 -11.49 -1.14
N ILE A 167 6.46 -10.32 -0.55
CA ILE A 167 6.73 -10.02 0.88
C ILE A 167 5.50 -10.28 1.74
N ARG A 168 4.31 -9.99 1.20
CA ARG A 168 3.00 -10.15 1.86
C ARG A 168 2.02 -10.87 0.93
N PRO A 169 2.03 -12.22 0.91
CA PRO A 169 1.29 -13.01 -0.08
C PRO A 169 -0.23 -12.80 -0.10
N GLN A 170 -0.82 -12.37 1.03
CA GLN A 170 -2.26 -12.10 1.12
C GLN A 170 -2.70 -10.77 0.51
N VAL A 171 -1.78 -9.94 -0.02
CA VAL A 171 -2.15 -8.66 -0.65
C VAL A 171 -3.06 -8.89 -1.85
N ARG A 172 -4.22 -8.24 -1.79
CA ARG A 172 -5.24 -8.36 -2.82
C ARG A 172 -6.18 -7.15 -2.79
N PRO A 173 -5.80 -6.02 -3.41
CA PRO A 173 -6.72 -4.90 -3.60
C PRO A 173 -8.01 -5.36 -4.25
N ASN A 174 -9.15 -4.78 -3.88
CA ASN A 174 -10.40 -5.07 -4.57
C ASN A 174 -10.35 -4.59 -6.03
N SER A 175 -11.25 -5.08 -6.89
CA SER A 175 -11.20 -4.82 -8.33
C SER A 175 -11.35 -3.33 -8.67
N GLY A 176 -12.13 -2.58 -7.89
CA GLY A 176 -12.27 -1.13 -8.08
C GLY A 176 -10.98 -0.38 -7.80
N PHE A 177 -10.24 -0.76 -6.75
CA PHE A 177 -8.93 -0.18 -6.46
C PHE A 177 -7.88 -0.58 -7.50
N PHE A 178 -7.94 -1.80 -8.03
CA PHE A 178 -7.08 -2.17 -9.16
C PHE A 178 -7.37 -1.33 -10.41
N GLN A 179 -8.63 -1.04 -10.71
CA GLN A 179 -8.97 -0.15 -11.82
C GLN A 179 -8.44 1.27 -11.60
N GLN A 180 -8.51 1.79 -10.37
CA GLN A 180 -7.95 3.10 -10.03
C GLN A 180 -6.42 3.11 -10.16
N LEU A 181 -5.74 2.08 -9.68
CA LEU A 181 -4.29 1.93 -9.82
C LEU A 181 -3.85 1.83 -11.29
N ARG A 182 -4.63 1.14 -12.14
CA ARG A 182 -4.38 1.09 -13.60
C ARG A 182 -4.45 2.49 -14.24
N ARG A 183 -5.48 3.28 -13.89
CA ARG A 183 -5.61 4.65 -14.39
C ARG A 183 -4.44 5.50 -13.92
N TYR A 184 -4.08 5.39 -12.67
CA TYR A 184 -2.94 6.10 -12.10
C TYR A 184 -1.63 5.71 -12.78
N GLU A 185 -1.39 4.43 -13.07
CA GLU A 185 -0.24 4.01 -13.87
C GLU A 185 -0.24 4.65 -15.26
N GLN A 186 -1.42 4.70 -15.91
CA GLN A 186 -1.57 5.33 -17.23
C GLN A 186 -1.27 6.82 -17.19
N GLU A 187 -1.67 7.53 -16.14
CA GLU A 187 -1.32 8.94 -15.92
C GLU A 187 0.19 9.13 -15.72
N LEU A 188 0.81 8.28 -14.93
CA LEU A 188 2.26 8.36 -14.65
C LEU A 188 3.15 7.96 -15.82
N ARG A 189 2.71 7.02 -16.69
CA ARG A 189 3.57 6.31 -17.67
C ARG A 189 3.02 6.27 -19.09
N GLY A 190 1.82 6.75 -19.32
CA GLY A 190 1.15 6.73 -20.63
C GLY A 190 0.51 5.37 -21.00
N SER A 191 0.73 4.32 -20.19
CA SER A 191 0.17 2.97 -20.44
C SER A 191 -0.01 2.23 -19.12
N SER A 192 -0.84 1.17 -19.12
CA SER A 192 -0.97 0.28 -17.97
C SER A 192 -0.41 -1.10 -18.26
N SER A 193 0.34 -1.64 -17.29
CA SER A 193 0.94 -2.98 -17.33
C SER A 193 -0.03 -4.11 -16.92
N VAL A 194 -1.21 -3.75 -16.35
CA VAL A 194 -2.24 -4.69 -15.91
C VAL A 194 -3.51 -4.46 -16.73
N ALA A 195 -4.11 -5.52 -17.27
CA ALA A 195 -5.41 -5.48 -17.93
C ALA A 195 -6.51 -5.96 -16.99
N MET A 196 -7.74 -5.47 -17.17
CA MET A 196 -8.92 -6.10 -16.57
C MET A 196 -9.47 -7.12 -17.55
N VAL A 197 -9.74 -8.32 -17.07
CA VAL A 197 -10.28 -9.44 -17.85
C VAL A 197 -11.61 -9.90 -17.24
N TYR A 198 -12.58 -10.17 -18.10
CA TYR A 198 -13.88 -10.69 -17.65
C TYR A 198 -13.71 -12.17 -17.23
N PHE A 199 -14.14 -12.48 -16.01
CA PHE A 199 -14.11 -13.81 -15.47
C PHE A 199 -15.53 -14.36 -15.31
N ALA A 200 -15.93 -15.21 -16.26
CA ALA A 200 -17.31 -15.63 -16.45
C ALA A 200 -17.95 -16.32 -15.24
N SER A 201 -17.18 -17.14 -14.50
CA SER A 201 -17.70 -17.84 -13.32
C SER A 201 -18.03 -16.93 -12.13
N LEU A 202 -17.52 -15.71 -12.12
CA LEU A 202 -17.78 -14.71 -11.09
C LEU A 202 -18.65 -13.55 -11.60
N ASP A 203 -18.95 -13.53 -12.91
CA ASP A 203 -19.66 -12.45 -13.59
C ASP A 203 -19.07 -11.06 -13.28
N LYS A 204 -17.74 -10.95 -13.34
CA LYS A 204 -17.04 -9.68 -13.05
C LYS A 204 -15.69 -9.57 -13.73
N GLU A 205 -15.21 -8.34 -13.87
CA GLU A 205 -13.84 -8.07 -14.26
C GLU A 205 -12.87 -8.26 -13.09
N ILE A 206 -11.75 -8.90 -13.38
CA ILE A 206 -10.62 -9.10 -12.46
C ILE A 206 -9.33 -8.63 -13.12
N PRO A 207 -8.32 -8.21 -12.35
CA PRO A 207 -6.98 -7.96 -12.90
C PRO A 207 -6.38 -9.24 -13.47
N ASP A 208 -5.79 -9.19 -14.66
CA ASP A 208 -5.16 -10.33 -15.33
C ASP A 208 -4.03 -10.97 -14.49
N ILE A 209 -3.38 -10.17 -13.66
CA ILE A 209 -2.35 -10.65 -12.73
C ILE A 209 -2.91 -11.61 -11.65
N LEU A 210 -4.22 -11.54 -11.36
CA LEU A 210 -4.91 -12.42 -10.43
C LEU A 210 -5.62 -13.60 -11.12
N GLU A 211 -5.72 -13.58 -12.46
CA GLU A 211 -6.43 -14.62 -13.22
C GLU A 211 -5.95 -16.04 -12.90
N PRO A 212 -4.64 -16.34 -12.79
CA PRO A 212 -4.17 -17.69 -12.45
C PRO A 212 -4.71 -18.22 -11.11
N GLU A 213 -4.81 -17.35 -10.11
CA GLU A 213 -5.36 -17.72 -8.78
C GLU A 213 -6.86 -18.05 -8.86
N TYR A 214 -7.62 -17.23 -9.61
CA TYR A 214 -9.04 -17.47 -9.80
C TYR A 214 -9.31 -18.75 -10.59
N ARG A 215 -8.53 -19.04 -11.63
CA ARG A 215 -8.62 -20.28 -12.39
C ARG A 215 -8.32 -21.50 -11.53
N ALA A 216 -7.24 -21.47 -10.75
CA ALA A 216 -6.89 -22.56 -9.83
C ALA A 216 -8.02 -22.84 -8.81
N MET A 217 -8.65 -21.80 -8.30
CA MET A 217 -9.79 -21.92 -7.38
C MET A 217 -11.02 -22.52 -8.09
N GLU A 218 -11.34 -22.06 -9.31
CA GLU A 218 -12.43 -22.59 -10.12
C GLU A 218 -12.24 -24.10 -10.40
N ASP A 219 -11.05 -24.50 -10.85
CA ASP A 219 -10.69 -25.89 -11.10
C ASP A 219 -10.83 -26.77 -9.84
N PHE A 220 -10.46 -26.22 -8.69
CA PHE A 220 -10.64 -26.89 -7.40
C PHE A 220 -12.13 -27.13 -7.11
N TYR A 221 -12.97 -26.11 -7.25
CA TYR A 221 -14.42 -26.23 -7.02
C TYR A 221 -15.10 -27.19 -8.00
N GLN A 222 -14.72 -27.18 -9.26
CA GLN A 222 -15.25 -28.11 -10.26
C GLN A 222 -14.91 -29.56 -9.92
N ARG A 223 -13.66 -29.83 -9.53
CA ARG A 223 -13.24 -31.16 -9.07
C ARG A 223 -13.99 -31.59 -7.81
N TYR A 224 -14.16 -30.73 -6.85
CA TYR A 224 -14.89 -31.00 -5.62
C TYR A 224 -16.37 -31.33 -5.89
N ARG A 225 -17.06 -30.53 -6.70
CA ARG A 225 -18.44 -30.77 -7.13
C ARG A 225 -18.58 -32.10 -7.85
N SER A 226 -17.65 -32.47 -8.70
CA SER A 226 -17.66 -33.73 -9.43
C SER A 226 -17.48 -34.94 -8.51
N SER A 227 -16.70 -34.80 -7.44
CA SER A 227 -16.50 -35.85 -6.44
C SER A 227 -17.74 -36.11 -5.58
N LEU A 228 -18.52 -35.05 -5.28
CA LEU A 228 -19.78 -35.17 -4.51
C LEU A 228 -20.89 -35.81 -5.32
N LYS A 229 -20.94 -35.63 -6.66
CA LYS A 229 -21.95 -36.24 -7.53
C LYS A 229 -21.71 -37.75 -7.77
N LYS A 230 -20.52 -38.27 -7.45
CA LYS A 230 -20.16 -39.70 -7.60
C LYS A 230 -20.40 -40.55 -6.33
N ARG A 231 -20.86 -39.91 -5.24
CA ARG A 231 -21.31 -40.57 -4.02
C ARG A 231 -22.82 -40.60 -3.95
#